data_22f279348b484428d5d88a0d164b82f9
#
_entry.id   22f279348b484428d5d88a0d164b82f9
#
_cell.length_a   1.000
_cell.length_b   1.000
_cell.length_c   1.000
_cell.angle_alpha   90.00
_cell.angle_beta   90.00
_cell.angle_gamma   90.00
#
_symmetry.space_group_name_H-M   'P 1'
#
loop_
_entity.id
_entity.type
_entity.pdbx_description
1 polymer ?
#
loop_
_entity_poly.entity_id
_entity_poly.type
_entity_poly.pdbx_seq_one_letter_code
_entity_poly.pdbx_strand_id
1 'polypeptide(L)'
;MPHILPLRPWLLGMLVLFAHFGALQSVAQNPAESPNANDLQNSAAQKNATSGRPSMPVQSGPKTDDANSIAMGSSPLLLGPGDELEITVYGAPDLSGHTRISDTGNVSVPLIGYVRVAGLSTSEAEAAIEAQLRQNKIVNDPQVSIYAKDFTSSGISVTGEVAKPGFYSAVGPHRLFDVLQLAGGTTDKASNKVTISHREQADVTTVSISKNPAEMGASNVDLQPGDTVLVPRAGIVYVLGEITRPGGYVLNSSGGITVLQVVAAAGGPTHIAAFGKTTLLHRTPTGLQEQKVDLKKLLRGKVPDIPVQADDILFIPTSGFKSAVNASTLVAAAGTAALYHVPF
;
A
#
# COMPACT_ATOMS: atom_id res chain seq x y z
N MET A 1 33.93 -61.20 -6.61
CA MET A 1 32.88 -61.94 -7.31
C MET A 1 31.58 -61.16 -7.19
N PRO A 2 31.04 -60.75 -8.28
CA PRO A 2 29.87 -59.82 -8.35
C PRO A 2 28.58 -60.60 -8.43
N HIS A 3 27.50 -60.06 -7.83
CA HIS A 3 26.16 -60.49 -8.21
C HIS A 3 25.36 -59.32 -8.76
N ILE A 4 25.05 -59.51 -9.98
CA ILE A 4 24.35 -58.75 -11.00
C ILE A 4 22.83 -58.81 -10.74
N LEU A 5 22.20 -57.68 -11.02
CA LEU A 5 20.79 -57.34 -11.24
C LEU A 5 19.85 -58.43 -11.74
N PRO A 6 18.51 -58.13 -11.72
CA PRO A 6 17.93 -57.63 -12.99
C PRO A 6 16.94 -56.46 -12.87
N LEU A 7 17.06 -55.56 -13.86
CA LEU A 7 16.03 -54.71 -14.42
C LEU A 7 14.79 -55.45 -14.84
N ARG A 8 13.62 -54.89 -14.65
CA ARG A 8 12.44 -55.17 -15.47
C ARG A 8 11.72 -53.89 -15.85
N PRO A 9 11.42 -53.72 -17.14
CA PRO A 9 10.73 -52.56 -17.72
C PRO A 9 9.21 -52.78 -17.76
N TRP A 10 8.43 -51.74 -17.56
CA TRP A 10 7.06 -51.66 -18.05
C TRP A 10 6.86 -50.32 -18.73
N LEU A 11 7.11 -50.37 -20.01
CA LEU A 11 6.60 -49.50 -21.05
C LEU A 11 5.36 -50.19 -21.64
N LEU A 12 4.44 -49.37 -22.10
CA LEU A 12 3.34 -49.59 -23.04
C LEU A 12 1.92 -49.56 -22.47
N GLY A 13 1.24 -48.64 -23.07
CA GLY A 13 -0.17 -48.72 -23.37
C GLY A 13 -0.96 -47.62 -22.66
N MET A 14 -1.47 -46.63 -23.26
CA MET A 14 -2.38 -46.62 -24.38
C MET A 14 -2.73 -45.17 -24.75
N LEU A 15 -2.33 -44.83 -25.91
CA LEU A 15 -2.91 -43.80 -26.76
C LEU A 15 -4.27 -44.34 -27.25
N VAL A 16 -5.19 -43.43 -27.56
CA VAL A 16 -6.41 -43.59 -28.39
C VAL A 16 -7.72 -43.24 -27.68
N LEU A 17 -8.32 -42.22 -28.05
CA LEU A 17 -9.52 -41.89 -28.83
C LEU A 17 -9.98 -40.49 -28.45
N PHE A 18 -9.83 -39.48 -29.25
CA PHE A 18 -10.49 -39.04 -30.49
C PHE A 18 -12.01 -39.10 -30.47
N ALA A 19 -12.48 -37.86 -30.57
CA ALA A 19 -13.52 -37.39 -31.48
C ALA A 19 -14.95 -37.79 -31.15
N HIS A 20 -15.76 -36.82 -31.02
CA HIS A 20 -16.86 -36.49 -31.93
C HIS A 20 -17.79 -35.45 -31.30
N PHE A 21 -17.98 -34.42 -32.08
CA PHE A 21 -19.23 -33.92 -32.64
C PHE A 21 -20.09 -33.14 -31.64
N GLY A 22 -20.48 -31.98 -31.94
CA GLY A 22 -21.16 -31.42 -33.07
C GLY A 22 -21.36 -29.93 -32.84
N ALA A 23 -21.15 -29.23 -33.71
CA ALA A 23 -21.82 -28.50 -34.75
C ALA A 23 -23.11 -27.78 -34.34
N LEU A 24 -23.07 -26.48 -34.71
CA LEU A 24 -24.19 -25.65 -35.14
C LEU A 24 -25.13 -25.06 -34.08
N GLN A 25 -25.04 -23.74 -33.89
CA GLN A 25 -25.98 -22.88 -34.61
C GLN A 25 -25.52 -21.41 -34.53
N SER A 26 -25.28 -20.90 -35.73
CA SER A 26 -25.23 -19.48 -36.05
C SER A 26 -26.62 -18.88 -35.85
N VAL A 27 -26.70 -17.80 -35.09
CA VAL A 27 -27.80 -16.85 -35.18
C VAL A 27 -27.25 -15.48 -35.50
N ALA A 28 -27.80 -14.98 -36.56
CA ALA A 28 -27.52 -13.83 -37.34
C ALA A 28 -27.27 -12.55 -36.54
N GLN A 29 -26.28 -11.83 -37.01
CA GLN A 29 -26.08 -10.38 -36.86
C GLN A 29 -27.32 -9.63 -37.33
N ASN A 30 -27.73 -8.68 -36.51
CA ASN A 30 -28.49 -7.55 -36.97
C ASN A 30 -27.79 -6.28 -36.44
N PRO A 31 -27.29 -5.41 -37.31
CA PRO A 31 -26.69 -4.13 -36.91
C PRO A 31 -27.82 -3.14 -36.69
N ALA A 32 -27.95 -2.66 -35.44
CA ALA A 32 -28.80 -1.52 -35.15
C ALA A 32 -28.06 -0.22 -35.47
N GLU A 33 -28.67 0.51 -36.35
CA GLU A 33 -28.33 1.84 -36.83
C GLU A 33 -28.01 2.85 -35.73
N SER A 34 -26.99 3.64 -35.99
CA SER A 34 -26.70 4.88 -35.29
C SER A 34 -27.74 5.96 -35.72
N PRO A 35 -28.33 6.73 -34.81
CA PRO A 35 -29.13 7.89 -35.18
C PRO A 35 -28.23 9.04 -35.61
N ASN A 36 -28.56 9.56 -36.75
CA ASN A 36 -27.95 10.66 -37.48
C ASN A 36 -28.17 12.01 -36.75
N ALA A 37 -27.11 12.81 -36.65
CA ALA A 37 -27.05 14.07 -35.93
C ALA A 37 -27.67 15.24 -36.74
N ASN A 38 -28.92 15.15 -37.22
CA ASN A 38 -29.55 16.23 -38.01
C ASN A 38 -31.00 16.59 -37.63
N ASP A 39 -31.54 16.16 -36.49
CA ASP A 39 -32.92 16.49 -36.11
C ASP A 39 -33.07 17.46 -34.94
N LEU A 40 -32.10 18.37 -34.72
CA LEU A 40 -32.22 19.42 -33.69
C LEU A 40 -32.14 20.84 -34.29
N GLN A 41 -32.71 21.04 -35.47
CA GLN A 41 -32.99 22.40 -36.01
C GLN A 41 -34.40 22.42 -36.53
N ASN A 42 -35.40 22.62 -35.68
CA ASN A 42 -36.67 23.27 -36.01
C ASN A 42 -37.64 23.17 -34.82
N SER A 43 -37.52 24.08 -33.88
CA SER A 43 -38.61 24.45 -32.97
C SER A 43 -38.26 25.72 -32.20
N ALA A 44 -38.01 26.79 -32.89
CA ALA A 44 -37.96 28.13 -32.31
C ALA A 44 -38.69 29.10 -33.21
N ALA A 45 -39.98 29.13 -33.10
CA ALA A 45 -40.76 30.33 -33.52
C ALA A 45 -42.14 30.32 -32.83
N GLN A 46 -42.40 31.45 -32.21
CA GLN A 46 -43.72 31.97 -31.81
C GLN A 46 -44.29 31.56 -30.43
N LYS A 47 -44.13 32.44 -29.44
CA LYS A 47 -45.27 33.34 -29.09
C LYS A 47 -44.84 34.47 -28.15
N ASN A 48 -44.95 35.69 -28.70
CA ASN A 48 -45.00 36.95 -27.96
C ASN A 48 -46.24 36.99 -27.12
N ALA A 49 -46.17 37.53 -25.88
CA ALA A 49 -47.08 38.57 -25.37
C ALA A 49 -46.75 38.93 -23.92
N THR A 50 -46.25 40.11 -23.71
CA THR A 50 -46.80 41.22 -22.91
C THR A 50 -46.80 41.06 -21.37
N SER A 51 -46.11 41.95 -20.77
CA SER A 51 -46.44 42.85 -19.65
C SER A 51 -45.67 42.62 -18.34
N GLY A 52 -45.11 43.76 -17.87
CA GLY A 52 -45.02 44.07 -16.44
C GLY A 52 -43.62 44.05 -15.82
N ARG A 53 -42.86 45.09 -16.04
CA ARG A 53 -41.80 45.53 -15.12
C ARG A 53 -42.44 46.12 -13.87
N PRO A 54 -41.93 45.86 -12.68
CA PRO A 54 -41.48 46.95 -11.81
C PRO A 54 -40.02 46.84 -11.44
N SER A 55 -39.37 47.97 -11.62
CA SER A 55 -38.04 48.31 -11.15
C SER A 55 -37.95 48.23 -9.62
N MET A 56 -37.02 47.52 -9.09
CA MET A 56 -36.59 47.62 -7.70
C MET A 56 -35.14 48.13 -7.58
N PRO A 57 -34.81 48.87 -6.53
CA PRO A 57 -33.65 49.71 -6.50
C PRO A 57 -32.37 48.91 -6.26
N VAL A 58 -31.29 49.39 -6.91
CA VAL A 58 -29.93 48.99 -6.71
C VAL A 58 -29.53 49.36 -5.26
N GLN A 59 -29.42 48.39 -4.35
CA GLN A 59 -28.70 48.54 -3.14
C GLN A 59 -27.24 48.16 -3.38
N SER A 60 -26.41 49.18 -3.30
CA SER A 60 -24.96 49.06 -3.15
C SER A 60 -24.64 48.30 -1.86
N GLY A 61 -24.33 46.99 -1.99
CA GLY A 61 -23.77 46.19 -0.91
C GLY A 61 -22.31 46.56 -0.66
N PRO A 62 -21.81 46.39 0.56
CA PRO A 62 -20.47 46.76 0.96
C PRO A 62 -19.42 45.92 0.19
N LYS A 63 -18.35 46.60 -0.22
CA LYS A 63 -17.12 45.97 -0.67
C LYS A 63 -16.58 45.12 0.50
N THR A 64 -16.74 43.84 0.44
CA THR A 64 -15.96 42.90 1.24
C THR A 64 -14.71 42.59 0.45
N ASP A 65 -13.60 43.19 0.84
CA ASP A 65 -12.27 42.75 0.49
C ASP A 65 -11.96 41.45 1.25
N ASP A 66 -12.61 40.35 0.85
CA ASP A 66 -12.24 39.01 1.28
C ASP A 66 -11.53 38.30 0.13
N ALA A 67 -10.36 38.85 -0.24
CA ALA A 67 -9.32 38.10 -0.90
C ALA A 67 -8.58 37.23 0.15
N ASN A 68 -9.34 36.44 0.90
CA ASN A 68 -8.78 35.31 1.59
C ASN A 68 -8.94 34.09 0.67
N SER A 69 -8.21 34.12 -0.45
CA SER A 69 -7.91 32.89 -1.16
C SER A 69 -7.22 31.97 -0.16
N ILE A 70 -7.92 30.92 0.19
CA ILE A 70 -7.36 29.74 0.84
C ILE A 70 -6.23 29.26 -0.09
N ALA A 71 -5.04 29.82 0.10
CA ALA A 71 -3.82 29.20 -0.33
C ALA A 71 -3.77 27.88 0.44
N MET A 72 -4.24 26.80 -0.18
CA MET A 72 -3.85 25.46 0.20
C MET A 72 -2.32 25.50 0.21
N GLY A 73 -1.75 25.54 1.41
CA GLY A 73 -0.33 25.63 1.62
C GLY A 73 0.36 24.39 1.07
N SER A 74 0.68 24.44 -0.21
CA SER A 74 1.76 23.60 -0.73
C SER A 74 3.03 24.14 -0.08
N SER A 75 3.51 23.46 0.94
CA SER A 75 4.85 23.73 1.47
C SER A 75 5.82 23.70 0.30
N PRO A 76 6.63 24.74 0.09
CA PRO A 76 7.57 24.77 -1.00
C PRO A 76 8.50 23.56 -0.84
N LEU A 77 8.73 22.86 -1.93
CA LEU A 77 9.66 21.75 -1.96
C LEU A 77 11.06 22.29 -1.68
N LEU A 78 11.66 21.87 -0.58
CA LEU A 78 12.98 22.30 -0.18
C LEU A 78 14.05 21.38 -0.78
N LEU A 79 15.11 21.99 -1.30
CA LEU A 79 16.26 21.29 -1.85
C LEU A 79 17.08 20.65 -0.72
N GLY A 80 17.57 19.44 -0.95
CA GLY A 80 18.34 18.71 0.03
C GLY A 80 19.57 17.99 -0.52
N PRO A 81 20.44 17.48 0.34
CA PRO A 81 21.62 16.72 -0.08
C PRO A 81 21.23 15.52 -0.95
N GLY A 82 21.97 15.33 -2.04
CA GLY A 82 21.75 14.25 -3.00
C GLY A 82 20.85 14.61 -4.19
N ASP A 83 20.11 15.73 -4.13
CA ASP A 83 19.29 16.17 -5.25
C ASP A 83 20.15 16.57 -6.46
N GLU A 84 19.68 16.26 -7.66
CA GLU A 84 20.31 16.63 -8.90
C GLU A 84 19.62 17.84 -9.51
N LEU A 85 20.40 18.90 -9.71
CA LEU A 85 19.92 20.18 -10.24
C LEU A 85 20.51 20.43 -11.62
N GLU A 86 19.68 20.93 -12.51
CA GLU A 86 20.10 21.58 -13.75
C GLU A 86 20.02 23.09 -13.54
N ILE A 87 21.19 23.73 -13.54
CA ILE A 87 21.33 25.17 -13.38
C ILE A 87 21.54 25.80 -14.75
N THR A 88 20.70 26.73 -15.12
CA THR A 88 20.81 27.49 -16.38
C THR A 88 21.02 28.96 -16.04
N VAL A 89 22.13 29.53 -16.50
CA VAL A 89 22.41 30.96 -16.39
C VAL A 89 22.18 31.62 -17.72
N TYR A 90 21.18 32.48 -17.81
CA TYR A 90 20.83 33.13 -19.07
C TYR A 90 21.95 34.05 -19.57
N GLY A 91 22.34 33.90 -20.83
CA GLY A 91 23.42 34.66 -21.45
C GLY A 91 24.84 34.19 -21.08
N ALA A 92 24.97 33.15 -20.24
CA ALA A 92 26.27 32.60 -19.84
C ALA A 92 26.23 31.04 -19.81
N PRO A 93 26.25 30.39 -20.98
CA PRO A 93 26.16 28.94 -21.07
C PRO A 93 27.32 28.21 -20.36
N ASP A 94 28.50 28.85 -20.26
CA ASP A 94 29.68 28.31 -19.58
C ASP A 94 29.47 28.16 -18.06
N LEU A 95 28.48 28.85 -17.49
CA LEU A 95 28.09 28.78 -16.07
C LEU A 95 26.91 27.83 -15.83
N SER A 96 26.33 27.32 -16.92
CA SER A 96 25.19 26.41 -16.87
C SER A 96 25.67 24.97 -16.81
N GLY A 97 24.92 24.08 -16.15
CA GLY A 97 25.26 22.68 -16.09
C GLY A 97 24.45 21.87 -15.07
N HIS A 98 24.75 20.58 -15.04
CA HIS A 98 24.19 19.66 -14.06
C HIS A 98 25.09 19.59 -12.83
N THR A 99 24.52 19.67 -11.66
CA THR A 99 25.25 19.56 -10.41
C THR A 99 24.40 18.82 -9.39
N ARG A 100 25.06 18.12 -8.47
CA ARG A 100 24.40 17.44 -7.37
C ARG A 100 24.68 18.19 -6.07
N ILE A 101 23.67 18.32 -5.23
CA ILE A 101 23.83 18.90 -3.90
C ILE A 101 24.67 17.95 -3.06
N SER A 102 25.80 18.47 -2.54
CA SER A 102 26.70 17.72 -1.67
C SER A 102 26.06 17.39 -0.32
N ASP A 103 26.66 16.47 0.43
CA ASP A 103 26.23 16.12 1.80
C ASP A 103 26.26 17.33 2.75
N THR A 104 27.09 18.34 2.44
CA THR A 104 27.16 19.61 3.18
C THR A 104 26.09 20.62 2.76
N GLY A 105 25.24 20.26 1.77
CA GLY A 105 24.17 21.13 1.30
C GLY A 105 24.57 22.19 0.29
N ASN A 106 25.73 22.03 -0.35
CA ASN A 106 26.24 22.99 -1.31
C ASN A 106 26.17 22.45 -2.73
N VAL A 107 26.00 23.34 -3.71
CA VAL A 107 26.18 23.07 -5.13
C VAL A 107 27.47 23.70 -5.63
N SER A 108 28.13 23.05 -6.57
CA SER A 108 29.30 23.62 -7.25
C SER A 108 28.85 24.34 -8.52
N VAL A 109 29.12 25.63 -8.61
CA VAL A 109 28.83 26.45 -9.80
C VAL A 109 30.14 26.97 -10.36
N PRO A 110 30.40 26.86 -11.68
CA PRO A 110 31.64 27.33 -12.29
C PRO A 110 31.91 28.79 -11.93
N LEU A 111 33.15 29.14 -11.71
CA LEU A 111 33.70 30.48 -11.40
C LEU A 111 33.32 31.05 -10.03
N ILE A 112 32.20 30.66 -9.40
CA ILE A 112 31.81 31.15 -8.07
C ILE A 112 32.05 30.12 -6.96
N GLY A 113 32.33 28.87 -7.31
CA GLY A 113 32.62 27.81 -6.34
C GLY A 113 31.37 27.22 -5.71
N TYR A 114 31.38 27.07 -4.38
CA TYR A 114 30.31 26.40 -3.65
C TYR A 114 29.27 27.40 -3.13
N VAL A 115 28.00 27.14 -3.43
CA VAL A 115 26.84 27.91 -2.93
C VAL A 115 25.95 26.99 -2.13
N ARG A 116 25.56 27.43 -0.92
CA ARG A 116 24.64 26.66 -0.06
C ARG A 116 23.22 26.82 -0.55
N VAL A 117 22.58 25.68 -0.87
CA VAL A 117 21.21 25.63 -1.37
C VAL A 117 20.31 24.67 -0.57
N ALA A 118 20.88 23.84 0.29
CA ALA A 118 20.08 22.94 1.12
C ALA A 118 19.17 23.70 2.08
N GLY A 119 17.91 23.31 2.15
CA GLY A 119 16.87 23.96 2.95
C GLY A 119 16.23 25.16 2.28
N LEU A 120 16.63 25.49 1.04
CA LEU A 120 16.03 26.56 0.24
C LEU A 120 15.02 25.96 -0.76
N SER A 121 14.03 26.73 -1.13
CA SER A 121 13.23 26.46 -2.32
C SER A 121 14.04 26.70 -3.60
N THR A 122 13.58 26.21 -4.74
CA THR A 122 14.25 26.47 -6.02
C THR A 122 14.41 27.98 -6.28
N SER A 123 13.39 28.78 -6.01
CA SER A 123 13.43 30.25 -6.20
C SER A 123 14.43 30.95 -5.24
N GLU A 124 14.53 30.49 -4.00
CA GLU A 124 15.52 31.03 -3.07
C GLU A 124 16.95 30.64 -3.44
N ALA A 125 17.13 29.42 -3.95
CA ALA A 125 18.41 28.95 -4.45
C ALA A 125 18.86 29.70 -5.72
N GLU A 126 17.93 30.01 -6.64
CA GLU A 126 18.16 30.89 -7.79
C GLU A 126 18.67 32.24 -7.34
N ALA A 127 17.95 32.90 -6.40
CA ALA A 127 18.33 34.19 -5.86
C ALA A 127 19.70 34.16 -5.15
N ALA A 128 20.02 33.05 -4.43
CA ALA A 128 21.30 32.89 -3.78
C ALA A 128 22.46 32.79 -4.78
N ILE A 129 22.29 32.05 -5.89
CA ILE A 129 23.30 31.94 -6.93
C ILE A 129 23.45 33.27 -7.69
N GLU A 130 22.37 33.95 -8.01
CA GLU A 130 22.38 35.29 -8.64
C GLU A 130 23.14 36.30 -7.77
N ALA A 131 22.90 36.29 -6.47
CA ALA A 131 23.60 37.16 -5.53
C ALA A 131 25.13 36.92 -5.53
N GLN A 132 25.54 35.63 -5.55
CA GLN A 132 26.94 35.25 -5.62
C GLN A 132 27.60 35.64 -6.95
N LEU A 133 26.92 35.45 -8.09
CA LEU A 133 27.39 35.87 -9.40
C LEU A 133 27.59 37.37 -9.48
N ARG A 134 26.67 38.14 -8.91
CA ARG A 134 26.71 39.60 -8.86
C ARG A 134 27.82 40.14 -7.94
N GLN A 135 27.99 39.50 -6.76
CA GLN A 135 29.06 39.87 -5.80
C GLN A 135 30.46 39.64 -6.40
N ASN A 136 30.65 38.54 -7.11
CA ASN A 136 31.92 38.21 -7.75
C ASN A 136 32.15 38.98 -9.07
N LYS A 137 31.19 39.87 -9.47
CA LYS A 137 31.27 40.67 -10.70
C LYS A 137 31.47 39.85 -11.97
N ILE A 138 30.97 38.61 -11.99
CA ILE A 138 31.11 37.71 -13.15
C ILE A 138 30.04 38.04 -14.19
N VAL A 139 28.80 38.31 -13.73
CA VAL A 139 27.67 38.75 -14.55
C VAL A 139 27.03 39.96 -13.85
N ASN A 140 26.74 41.03 -14.60
CA ASN A 140 26.16 42.24 -14.02
C ASN A 140 24.69 42.10 -13.63
N ASP A 141 23.92 41.38 -14.46
CA ASP A 141 22.51 41.10 -14.22
C ASP A 141 22.22 39.62 -14.48
N PRO A 142 22.64 38.75 -13.57
CA PRO A 142 22.46 37.32 -13.74
C PRO A 142 20.98 36.96 -13.59
N GLN A 143 20.49 36.13 -14.52
CA GLN A 143 19.22 35.45 -14.41
C GLN A 143 19.48 33.96 -14.37
N VAL A 144 19.14 33.33 -13.26
CA VAL A 144 19.37 31.90 -12.99
C VAL A 144 18.05 31.18 -12.93
N SER A 145 17.97 30.04 -13.60
CA SER A 145 16.85 29.12 -13.49
C SER A 145 17.37 27.77 -13.01
N ILE A 146 16.73 27.20 -12.00
CA ILE A 146 17.06 25.90 -11.42
C ILE A 146 15.92 24.93 -11.70
N TYR A 147 16.23 23.85 -12.38
CA TYR A 147 15.34 22.73 -12.54
C TYR A 147 15.89 21.53 -11.76
N ALA A 148 15.13 21.05 -10.78
CA ALA A 148 15.51 19.85 -10.05
C ALA A 148 15.05 18.61 -10.84
N LYS A 149 16.01 17.79 -11.27
CA LYS A 149 15.77 16.55 -12.03
C LYS A 149 15.38 15.38 -11.15
N ASP A 150 16.11 15.19 -10.05
CA ASP A 150 15.89 14.13 -9.09
C ASP A 150 15.82 14.70 -7.68
N PHE A 151 14.73 14.43 -6.99
CA PHE A 151 14.51 14.82 -5.59
C PHE A 151 14.82 13.64 -4.67
N THR A 152 16.09 13.27 -4.58
CA THR A 152 16.52 12.15 -3.71
C THR A 152 16.33 12.49 -2.22
N SER A 153 16.42 13.78 -1.86
CA SER A 153 16.27 14.23 -0.47
C SER A 153 14.82 14.29 0.00
N SER A 154 13.90 14.46 -0.94
CA SER A 154 12.49 14.74 -0.65
C SER A 154 11.58 13.57 -1.02
N GLY A 155 12.10 12.36 -1.09
CA GLY A 155 11.29 11.19 -1.38
C GLY A 155 10.77 10.49 -0.13
N ILE A 156 9.80 9.59 -0.34
CA ILE A 156 9.24 8.71 0.66
C ILE A 156 9.78 7.30 0.41
N SER A 157 10.33 6.69 1.45
CA SER A 157 10.80 5.31 1.40
C SER A 157 9.66 4.35 1.70
N VAL A 158 9.38 3.41 0.78
CA VAL A 158 8.37 2.36 0.97
C VAL A 158 9.03 1.01 1.05
N THR A 159 8.83 0.31 2.16
CA THR A 159 9.47 -0.97 2.44
C THR A 159 8.48 -2.02 2.94
N GLY A 160 8.87 -3.30 2.88
CA GLY A 160 8.06 -4.43 3.35
C GLY A 160 7.19 -5.06 2.27
N GLU A 161 5.98 -5.48 2.64
CA GLU A 161 5.08 -6.27 1.80
C GLU A 161 4.28 -5.39 0.82
N VAL A 162 5.00 -4.76 -0.12
CA VAL A 162 4.48 -4.03 -1.28
C VAL A 162 4.99 -4.66 -2.57
N ALA A 163 4.30 -4.43 -3.68
CA ALA A 163 4.69 -5.03 -4.96
C ALA A 163 6.07 -4.56 -5.44
N LYS A 164 6.40 -3.29 -5.21
CA LYS A 164 7.66 -2.67 -5.60
C LYS A 164 8.18 -1.83 -4.43
N PRO A 165 8.94 -2.42 -3.49
CA PRO A 165 9.61 -1.63 -2.46
C PRO A 165 10.67 -0.72 -3.10
N GLY A 166 10.83 0.48 -2.56
CA GLY A 166 11.75 1.46 -3.12
C GLY A 166 11.54 2.86 -2.57
N PHE A 167 12.20 3.80 -3.24
CA PHE A 167 12.14 5.20 -2.92
C PHE A 167 11.28 5.92 -3.96
N TYR A 168 10.31 6.71 -3.51
CA TYR A 168 9.35 7.39 -4.36
C TYR A 168 9.47 8.89 -4.16
N SER A 169 9.65 9.63 -5.25
CA SER A 169 9.74 11.09 -5.20
C SER A 169 8.42 11.69 -4.70
N ALA A 170 8.49 12.57 -3.71
CA ALA A 170 7.35 13.22 -3.10
C ALA A 170 7.31 14.70 -3.53
N VAL A 171 7.05 14.94 -4.82
CA VAL A 171 6.84 16.29 -5.35
C VAL A 171 5.38 16.68 -5.12
N GLY A 172 5.12 17.56 -4.17
CA GLY A 172 3.78 18.00 -3.77
C GLY A 172 3.20 17.20 -2.58
N PRO A 173 1.94 17.47 -2.21
CA PRO A 173 1.28 16.76 -1.12
C PRO A 173 0.96 15.32 -1.54
N HIS A 174 1.48 14.37 -0.81
CA HIS A 174 1.24 12.95 -1.02
C HIS A 174 0.54 12.34 0.18
N ARG A 175 -0.41 11.46 -0.10
CA ARG A 175 -1.10 10.68 0.91
C ARG A 175 -0.65 9.23 0.87
N LEU A 176 -0.87 8.52 1.96
CA LEU A 176 -0.45 7.13 2.12
C LEU A 176 -0.90 6.24 0.95
N PHE A 177 -2.16 6.36 0.51
CA PHE A 177 -2.66 5.51 -0.58
C PHE A 177 -2.05 5.86 -1.94
N ASP A 178 -1.73 7.12 -2.18
CA ASP A 178 -1.09 7.54 -3.44
C ASP A 178 0.29 6.88 -3.57
N VAL A 179 1.08 6.93 -2.49
CA VAL A 179 2.41 6.34 -2.45
C VAL A 179 2.37 4.81 -2.50
N LEU A 180 1.42 4.18 -1.79
CA LEU A 180 1.22 2.73 -1.88
C LEU A 180 0.80 2.32 -3.30
N GLN A 181 0.00 3.12 -3.99
CA GLN A 181 -0.40 2.85 -5.38
C GLN A 181 0.80 2.96 -6.33
N LEU A 182 1.68 3.95 -6.14
CA LEU A 182 2.95 4.05 -6.89
C LEU A 182 3.83 2.81 -6.65
N ALA A 183 3.84 2.29 -5.42
CA ALA A 183 4.53 1.04 -5.07
C ALA A 183 3.85 -0.23 -5.62
N GLY A 184 2.77 -0.08 -6.40
CA GLY A 184 2.03 -1.20 -7.00
C GLY A 184 1.06 -1.89 -6.03
N GLY A 185 0.75 -1.25 -4.90
CA GLY A 185 -0.13 -1.78 -3.86
C GLY A 185 0.57 -2.73 -2.88
N THR A 186 -0.19 -3.17 -1.89
CA THR A 186 0.26 -4.16 -0.90
C THR A 186 0.12 -5.58 -1.43
N THR A 187 1.00 -6.48 -1.01
CA THR A 187 0.93 -7.91 -1.37
C THR A 187 -0.18 -8.63 -0.60
N ASP A 188 -0.52 -9.85 -1.02
CA ASP A 188 -1.49 -10.72 -0.30
C ASP A 188 -1.00 -11.14 1.10
N LYS A 189 0.29 -10.98 1.35
CA LYS A 189 0.93 -11.30 2.62
C LYS A 189 1.05 -10.08 3.53
N ALA A 190 0.64 -8.90 3.07
CA ALA A 190 0.73 -7.66 3.81
C ALA A 190 -0.23 -7.63 4.99
N SER A 191 0.22 -7.04 6.08
CA SER A 191 -0.65 -6.64 7.18
C SER A 191 -1.57 -5.50 6.74
N ASN A 192 -2.73 -5.42 7.35
CA ASN A 192 -3.60 -4.24 7.24
C ASN A 192 -3.13 -3.04 8.08
N LYS A 193 -2.08 -3.20 8.86
CA LYS A 193 -1.45 -2.12 9.64
C LYS A 193 -0.18 -1.68 8.94
N VAL A 194 -0.08 -0.39 8.65
CA VAL A 194 1.10 0.24 8.08
C VAL A 194 1.72 1.16 9.10
N THR A 195 3.01 1.13 9.18
CA THR A 195 3.79 1.96 10.10
C THR A 195 4.49 3.06 9.34
N ILE A 196 4.29 4.29 9.77
CA ILE A 196 4.90 5.48 9.19
C ILE A 196 5.86 6.06 10.22
N SER A 197 7.11 6.22 9.83
CA SER A 197 8.15 6.87 10.64
C SER A 197 8.54 8.17 9.95
N HIS A 198 8.41 9.29 10.67
CA HIS A 198 8.81 10.61 10.21
C HIS A 198 10.29 10.82 10.47
N ARG A 199 11.01 11.45 9.53
CA ARG A 199 12.47 11.65 9.63
C ARG A 199 12.85 12.51 10.84
N GLU A 200 12.05 13.52 11.16
CA GLU A 200 12.36 14.51 12.20
C GLU A 200 11.72 14.20 13.55
N GLN A 201 10.84 13.23 13.62
CA GLN A 201 10.12 12.85 14.83
C GLN A 201 10.42 11.40 15.17
N ALA A 202 10.75 11.14 16.43
CA ALA A 202 10.93 9.76 16.91
C ALA A 202 9.60 9.00 17.00
N ASP A 203 8.49 9.67 16.73
CA ASP A 203 7.16 9.09 16.82
C ASP A 203 6.85 8.25 15.58
N VAL A 204 6.32 7.08 15.86
CA VAL A 204 5.91 6.11 14.85
C VAL A 204 4.39 6.06 14.80
N THR A 205 3.81 6.45 13.68
CA THR A 205 2.36 6.40 13.47
C THR A 205 1.96 5.09 12.83
N THR A 206 1.05 4.34 13.47
CA THR A 206 0.48 3.12 12.89
C THR A 206 -0.92 3.41 12.37
N VAL A 207 -1.12 3.16 11.08
CA VAL A 207 -2.38 3.38 10.37
C VAL A 207 -2.96 2.03 9.95
N SER A 208 -4.26 1.82 10.20
CA SER A 208 -4.95 0.61 9.74
C SER A 208 -5.56 0.86 8.36
N ILE A 209 -5.08 0.13 7.36
CA ILE A 209 -5.64 0.18 6.00
C ILE A 209 -6.90 -0.67 5.97
N SER A 210 -8.05 -0.03 5.81
CA SER A 210 -9.31 -0.73 5.60
C SER A 210 -9.62 -0.88 4.11
N LYS A 211 -10.19 -2.01 3.74
CA LYS A 211 -10.78 -2.22 2.40
C LYS A 211 -12.20 -1.65 2.30
N ASN A 212 -12.73 -1.14 3.41
CA ASN A 212 -14.04 -0.50 3.45
C ASN A 212 -13.91 0.96 2.98
N PRO A 213 -14.60 1.37 1.91
CA PRO A 213 -14.54 2.75 1.39
C PRO A 213 -14.87 3.83 2.43
N ALA A 214 -15.76 3.54 3.37
CA ALA A 214 -16.16 4.48 4.43
C ALA A 214 -15.02 4.78 5.43
N GLU A 215 -14.07 3.84 5.60
CA GLU A 215 -12.93 3.96 6.52
C GLU A 215 -11.65 4.39 5.81
N MET A 216 -11.62 4.29 4.48
CA MET A 216 -10.44 4.64 3.67
C MET A 216 -10.03 6.10 3.85
N GLY A 217 -10.99 7.02 3.97
CA GLY A 217 -10.71 8.45 4.14
C GLY A 217 -9.93 8.76 5.42
N ALA A 218 -10.27 8.11 6.53
CA ALA A 218 -9.58 8.28 7.81
C ALA A 218 -8.19 7.63 7.84
N SER A 219 -7.99 6.60 6.99
CA SER A 219 -6.72 5.87 6.88
C SER A 219 -5.74 6.50 5.89
N ASN A 220 -6.20 7.46 5.07
CA ASN A 220 -5.37 8.10 4.06
C ASN A 220 -4.70 9.35 4.63
N VAL A 221 -3.69 9.13 5.46
CA VAL A 221 -2.92 10.20 6.12
C VAL A 221 -1.96 10.89 5.16
N ASP A 222 -1.67 12.17 5.41
CA ASP A 222 -0.69 12.93 4.66
C ASP A 222 0.73 12.47 5.03
N LEU A 223 1.59 12.32 4.02
CA LEU A 223 2.98 11.95 4.18
C LEU A 223 3.88 13.15 3.88
N GLN A 224 4.98 13.22 4.60
CA GLN A 224 5.98 14.27 4.43
C GLN A 224 7.22 13.73 3.67
N PRO A 225 7.93 14.59 2.95
CA PRO A 225 9.21 14.24 2.37
C PRO A 225 10.19 13.71 3.42
N GLY A 226 10.81 12.57 3.15
CA GLY A 226 11.70 11.89 4.08
C GLY A 226 11.04 10.85 4.98
N ASP A 227 9.73 10.68 4.90
CA ASP A 227 9.02 9.64 5.63
C ASP A 227 9.39 8.23 5.15
N THR A 228 9.32 7.30 6.08
CA THR A 228 9.44 5.87 5.78
C THR A 228 8.13 5.16 6.07
N VAL A 229 7.56 4.56 5.03
CA VAL A 229 6.34 3.74 5.09
C VAL A 229 6.76 2.28 5.13
N LEU A 230 6.54 1.62 6.25
CA LEU A 230 6.77 0.19 6.43
C LEU A 230 5.44 -0.54 6.38
N VAL A 231 5.30 -1.45 5.42
CA VAL A 231 4.18 -2.39 5.33
C VAL A 231 4.64 -3.75 5.87
N PRO A 232 4.34 -4.07 7.14
CA PRO A 232 4.80 -5.33 7.71
C PRO A 232 4.03 -6.50 7.11
N ARG A 233 4.59 -7.69 7.26
CA ARG A 233 3.91 -8.92 6.91
C ARG A 233 2.76 -9.18 7.88
N ALA A 234 1.64 -9.69 7.38
CA ALA A 234 0.54 -10.13 8.22
C ALA A 234 0.95 -11.32 9.08
N GLY A 235 0.49 -11.33 10.32
CA GLY A 235 0.68 -12.46 11.22
C GLY A 235 0.03 -13.74 10.68
N ILE A 236 0.45 -14.88 11.18
CA ILE A 236 -0.09 -16.20 10.84
C ILE A 236 -0.61 -16.83 12.13
N VAL A 237 -1.81 -17.42 12.08
CA VAL A 237 -2.32 -18.32 13.11
C VAL A 237 -2.25 -19.74 12.59
N TYR A 238 -1.82 -20.67 13.43
CA TYR A 238 -1.69 -22.08 13.08
C TYR A 238 -2.87 -22.88 13.62
N VAL A 239 -3.48 -23.69 12.79
CA VAL A 239 -4.59 -24.57 13.16
C VAL A 239 -4.16 -26.01 12.99
N LEU A 240 -4.21 -26.76 14.07
CA LEU A 240 -3.72 -28.13 14.16
C LEU A 240 -4.78 -29.07 14.72
N GLY A 241 -4.64 -30.36 14.40
CA GLY A 241 -5.48 -31.44 14.93
C GLY A 241 -6.67 -31.76 14.03
N GLU A 242 -7.83 -32.01 14.61
CA GLU A 242 -9.03 -32.51 13.95
C GLU A 242 -9.82 -31.38 13.25
N ILE A 243 -9.23 -30.84 12.21
CA ILE A 243 -9.78 -29.81 11.33
C ILE A 243 -9.62 -30.26 9.87
N THR A 244 -10.52 -29.86 9.00
CA THR A 244 -10.52 -30.32 7.60
C THR A 244 -9.24 -29.94 6.84
N ARG A 245 -8.72 -28.74 7.10
CA ARG A 245 -7.47 -28.24 6.49
C ARG A 245 -6.57 -27.67 7.57
N PRO A 246 -5.73 -28.52 8.22
CA PRO A 246 -4.72 -28.02 9.13
C PRO A 246 -3.66 -27.19 8.38
N GLY A 247 -3.14 -26.14 9.01
CA GLY A 247 -2.14 -25.27 8.40
C GLY A 247 -2.08 -23.89 9.02
N GLY A 248 -1.31 -23.00 8.36
CA GLY A 248 -1.20 -21.58 8.72
C GLY A 248 -2.19 -20.71 7.98
N TYR A 249 -2.84 -19.80 8.69
CA TYR A 249 -3.83 -18.87 8.16
C TYR A 249 -3.40 -17.43 8.40
N VAL A 250 -3.38 -16.62 7.35
CA VAL A 250 -2.91 -15.23 7.39
C VAL A 250 -3.96 -14.32 8.04
N LEU A 251 -3.51 -13.48 8.97
CA LEU A 251 -4.35 -12.50 9.69
C LEU A 251 -4.40 -11.17 8.94
N ASN A 252 -5.16 -11.09 7.85
CA ASN A 252 -5.24 -9.88 7.00
C ASN A 252 -6.58 -9.13 7.12
N SER A 253 -7.40 -9.41 8.14
CA SER A 253 -8.67 -8.73 8.36
C SER A 253 -8.51 -7.44 9.17
N SER A 254 -9.21 -6.37 8.76
CA SER A 254 -9.13 -5.06 9.43
C SER A 254 -9.61 -5.04 10.87
N GLY A 255 -10.52 -5.95 11.25
CA GLY A 255 -11.06 -6.10 12.61
C GLY A 255 -10.38 -7.16 13.46
N GLY A 256 -9.27 -7.75 13.00
CA GLY A 256 -8.72 -8.97 13.59
C GLY A 256 -9.46 -10.23 13.11
N ILE A 257 -8.91 -11.39 13.41
CA ILE A 257 -9.53 -12.68 13.13
C ILE A 257 -9.89 -13.35 14.45
N THR A 258 -11.03 -14.02 14.45
CA THR A 258 -11.53 -14.76 15.62
C THR A 258 -11.38 -16.27 15.43
N VAL A 259 -11.51 -17.02 16.54
CA VAL A 259 -11.45 -18.49 16.51
C VAL A 259 -12.47 -19.06 15.52
N LEU A 260 -13.71 -18.56 15.50
CA LEU A 260 -14.73 -19.07 14.56
C LEU A 260 -14.37 -18.78 13.10
N GLN A 261 -13.82 -17.62 12.81
CA GLN A 261 -13.40 -17.25 11.46
C GLN A 261 -12.24 -18.13 10.98
N VAL A 262 -11.27 -18.38 11.84
CA VAL A 262 -10.14 -19.28 11.54
C VAL A 262 -10.61 -20.71 11.32
N VAL A 263 -11.49 -21.20 12.18
CA VAL A 263 -12.09 -22.54 12.04
C VAL A 263 -12.90 -22.66 10.74
N ALA A 264 -13.66 -21.62 10.39
CA ALA A 264 -14.40 -21.59 9.12
C ALA A 264 -13.46 -21.57 7.90
N ALA A 265 -12.40 -20.75 7.94
CA ALA A 265 -11.38 -20.71 6.89
C ALA A 265 -10.67 -22.07 6.74
N ALA A 266 -10.47 -22.80 7.83
CA ALA A 266 -9.90 -24.15 7.84
C ALA A 266 -10.87 -25.26 7.41
N GLY A 267 -12.09 -24.92 7.01
CA GLY A 267 -13.10 -25.88 6.50
C GLY A 267 -13.89 -26.58 7.60
N GLY A 268 -13.82 -26.08 8.84
CA GLY A 268 -14.52 -26.63 9.99
C GLY A 268 -13.87 -27.87 10.60
N PRO A 269 -14.26 -28.22 11.85
CA PRO A 269 -13.74 -29.39 12.52
C PRO A 269 -14.26 -30.69 11.89
N THR A 270 -13.45 -31.76 11.98
CA THR A 270 -13.87 -33.09 11.51
C THR A 270 -14.93 -33.70 12.46
N HIS A 271 -15.58 -34.78 12.00
CA HIS A 271 -16.62 -35.47 12.79
C HIS A 271 -16.11 -36.14 14.07
N ILE A 272 -14.79 -36.39 14.14
CA ILE A 272 -14.13 -36.99 15.33
C ILE A 272 -13.52 -35.94 16.27
N ALA A 273 -13.67 -34.66 15.95
CA ALA A 273 -13.13 -33.56 16.75
C ALA A 273 -13.75 -33.45 18.15
N ALA A 274 -12.94 -33.16 19.13
CA ALA A 274 -13.39 -32.91 20.50
C ALA A 274 -13.69 -31.43 20.73
N PHE A 275 -14.84 -30.94 20.29
CA PHE A 275 -15.24 -29.53 20.30
C PHE A 275 -15.13 -28.84 21.68
N GLY A 276 -15.32 -29.57 22.77
CA GLY A 276 -15.23 -29.01 24.13
C GLY A 276 -13.85 -29.02 24.75
N LYS A 277 -12.84 -29.53 24.03
CA LYS A 277 -11.45 -29.65 24.48
C LYS A 277 -10.47 -28.90 23.57
N THR A 278 -10.96 -28.03 22.74
CA THR A 278 -10.12 -27.17 21.88
C THR A 278 -9.29 -26.24 22.75
N THR A 279 -8.04 -26.05 22.38
CA THR A 279 -7.09 -25.20 23.10
C THR A 279 -6.51 -24.16 22.16
N LEU A 280 -6.50 -22.92 22.61
CA LEU A 280 -5.79 -21.82 21.98
C LEU A 280 -4.52 -21.55 22.77
N LEU A 281 -3.38 -21.64 22.11
CA LEU A 281 -2.07 -21.37 22.70
C LEU A 281 -1.60 -20.03 22.21
N HIS A 282 -1.56 -19.05 23.10
CA HIS A 282 -1.02 -17.72 22.82
C HIS A 282 0.49 -17.72 23.05
N ARG A 283 1.23 -17.18 22.07
CA ARG A 283 2.66 -16.96 22.23
C ARG A 283 2.91 -15.65 22.96
N THR A 284 3.48 -15.73 24.13
CA THR A 284 3.90 -14.57 24.94
C THR A 284 5.43 -14.54 25.08
N PRO A 285 6.03 -13.39 25.43
CA PRO A 285 7.47 -13.30 25.68
C PRO A 285 7.96 -14.25 26.79
N THR A 286 7.06 -14.62 27.72
CA THR A 286 7.35 -15.51 28.85
C THR A 286 7.06 -16.98 28.56
N GLY A 287 6.57 -17.32 27.35
CA GLY A 287 6.24 -18.68 26.95
C GLY A 287 4.84 -18.79 26.34
N LEU A 288 4.32 -20.01 26.29
CA LEU A 288 2.99 -20.30 25.77
C LEU A 288 1.96 -20.26 26.91
N GLN A 289 0.91 -19.47 26.69
CA GLN A 289 -0.27 -19.45 27.55
C GLN A 289 -1.39 -20.29 26.92
N GLU A 290 -1.93 -21.21 27.68
CA GLU A 290 -3.03 -22.08 27.26
C GLU A 290 -4.38 -21.49 27.68
N GLN A 291 -5.25 -21.28 26.68
CA GLN A 291 -6.64 -20.90 26.87
C GLN A 291 -7.55 -22.02 26.36
N LYS A 292 -8.38 -22.58 27.21
CA LYS A 292 -9.39 -23.58 26.84
C LYS A 292 -10.53 -22.91 26.09
N VAL A 293 -10.89 -23.48 24.95
CA VAL A 293 -11.93 -22.98 24.04
C VAL A 293 -13.01 -24.04 23.90
N ASP A 294 -14.24 -23.73 24.34
CA ASP A 294 -15.39 -24.59 24.07
C ASP A 294 -16.00 -24.24 22.72
N LEU A 295 -15.45 -24.83 21.67
CA LEU A 295 -15.88 -24.58 20.29
C LEU A 295 -17.37 -24.91 20.07
N LYS A 296 -17.93 -25.86 20.86
CA LYS A 296 -19.37 -26.19 20.80
C LYS A 296 -20.27 -25.06 21.31
N LYS A 297 -19.84 -24.35 22.36
CA LYS A 297 -20.57 -23.18 22.86
C LYS A 297 -20.40 -21.97 21.95
N LEU A 298 -19.19 -21.78 21.39
CA LEU A 298 -18.88 -20.76 20.40
C LEU A 298 -19.77 -20.89 19.17
N LEU A 299 -19.81 -22.08 18.56
CA LEU A 299 -20.62 -22.36 17.36
C LEU A 299 -22.13 -22.19 17.59
N ARG A 300 -22.60 -22.27 18.86
CA ARG A 300 -23.99 -22.04 19.23
C ARG A 300 -24.28 -20.60 19.66
N GLY A 301 -23.30 -19.71 19.59
CA GLY A 301 -23.44 -18.32 20.05
C GLY A 301 -23.68 -18.15 21.55
N LYS A 302 -23.33 -19.17 22.36
CA LYS A 302 -23.54 -19.14 23.83
C LYS A 302 -22.45 -18.39 24.59
N VAL A 303 -21.33 -18.15 23.95
CA VAL A 303 -20.17 -17.40 24.47
C VAL A 303 -19.67 -16.45 23.38
N PRO A 304 -19.10 -15.30 23.74
CA PRO A 304 -18.51 -14.40 22.77
C PRO A 304 -17.36 -15.07 22.04
N ASP A 305 -17.12 -14.68 20.79
CA ASP A 305 -16.02 -15.20 20.01
C ASP A 305 -14.68 -14.66 20.53
N ILE A 306 -13.61 -15.43 20.34
CA ILE A 306 -12.31 -15.16 20.92
C ILE A 306 -11.40 -14.63 19.79
N PRO A 307 -10.80 -13.42 19.94
CA PRO A 307 -9.82 -12.93 18.99
C PRO A 307 -8.54 -13.78 19.05
N VAL A 308 -7.92 -14.02 17.89
CA VAL A 308 -6.64 -14.68 17.78
C VAL A 308 -5.55 -13.68 17.39
N GLN A 309 -4.34 -13.92 17.81
CA GLN A 309 -3.17 -13.10 17.57
C GLN A 309 -2.19 -13.79 16.62
N ALA A 310 -1.21 -13.03 16.14
CA ALA A 310 -0.12 -13.60 15.35
C ALA A 310 0.64 -14.64 16.18
N ASP A 311 1.03 -15.72 15.52
CA ASP A 311 1.74 -16.87 16.08
C ASP A 311 0.95 -17.70 17.10
N ASP A 312 -0.36 -17.46 17.23
CA ASP A 312 -1.23 -18.33 18.02
C ASP A 312 -1.39 -19.70 17.35
N ILE A 313 -1.60 -20.72 18.19
CA ILE A 313 -1.86 -22.07 17.75
C ILE A 313 -3.22 -22.52 18.28
N LEU A 314 -4.15 -22.79 17.37
CA LEU A 314 -5.43 -23.39 17.69
C LEU A 314 -5.34 -24.91 17.51
N PHE A 315 -5.42 -25.66 18.61
CA PHE A 315 -5.35 -27.09 18.59
C PHE A 315 -6.73 -27.73 18.89
N ILE A 316 -7.19 -28.59 18.00
CA ILE A 316 -8.46 -29.30 18.10
C ILE A 316 -8.17 -30.79 18.24
N PRO A 317 -8.26 -31.38 19.45
CA PRO A 317 -7.96 -32.80 19.66
C PRO A 317 -9.06 -33.73 19.14
N THR A 318 -8.74 -35.02 18.99
CA THR A 318 -9.73 -36.06 18.72
C THR A 318 -10.60 -36.33 19.95
N SER A 319 -11.83 -36.77 19.76
CA SER A 319 -12.75 -37.10 20.84
C SER A 319 -12.29 -38.31 21.74
N GLY A 320 -11.41 -39.15 21.17
CA GLY A 320 -10.81 -40.30 21.88
C GLY A 320 -9.47 -40.02 22.58
N PHE A 321 -8.91 -38.79 22.43
CA PHE A 321 -7.61 -38.43 23.00
C PHE A 321 -7.74 -38.20 24.50
N LYS A 322 -7.26 -39.13 25.33
CA LYS A 322 -7.10 -38.91 26.76
C LYS A 322 -6.02 -37.82 26.92
N SER A 323 -6.35 -36.75 27.62
CA SER A 323 -5.53 -35.56 27.83
C SER A 323 -4.20 -35.87 28.54
N ALA A 324 -3.18 -36.22 27.77
CA ALA A 324 -1.82 -36.42 28.23
C ALA A 324 -0.79 -35.65 27.41
N VAL A 325 -1.23 -34.68 26.60
CA VAL A 325 -0.30 -33.85 25.85
C VAL A 325 -0.10 -32.56 26.63
N ASN A 326 1.00 -32.50 27.38
CA ASN A 326 1.46 -31.25 27.98
C ASN A 326 1.81 -30.26 26.89
N ALA A 327 1.57 -28.95 27.09
CA ALA A 327 1.86 -27.86 26.14
C ALA A 327 3.30 -27.95 25.56
N SER A 328 4.25 -28.50 26.35
CA SER A 328 5.64 -28.72 25.92
C SER A 328 5.80 -29.72 24.77
N THR A 329 4.92 -30.71 24.63
CA THR A 329 4.98 -31.72 23.56
C THR A 329 4.40 -31.18 22.22
N LEU A 330 3.42 -30.29 22.31
CA LEU A 330 2.86 -29.61 21.12
C LEU A 330 3.84 -28.60 20.48
N VAL A 331 4.67 -27.97 21.31
CA VAL A 331 5.71 -27.04 20.85
C VAL A 331 6.78 -27.76 20.03
N ALA A 332 7.18 -28.95 20.42
CA ALA A 332 8.15 -29.74 19.65
C ALA A 332 7.61 -30.13 18.27
N ALA A 333 6.31 -30.47 18.18
CA ALA A 333 5.68 -30.82 16.91
C ALA A 333 5.46 -29.61 15.99
N ALA A 334 5.11 -28.44 16.53
CA ALA A 334 4.93 -27.21 15.76
C ALA A 334 6.27 -26.59 15.31
N GLY A 335 7.31 -26.70 16.13
CA GLY A 335 8.66 -26.22 15.81
C GLY A 335 9.30 -26.97 14.64
N THR A 336 9.04 -28.28 14.52
CA THR A 336 9.55 -29.07 13.39
C THR A 336 8.79 -28.81 12.09
N ALA A 337 7.50 -28.51 12.14
CA ALA A 337 6.70 -28.18 10.95
C ALA A 337 7.09 -26.81 10.35
N ALA A 338 7.48 -25.86 11.18
CA ALA A 338 7.91 -24.52 10.73
C ALA A 338 9.28 -24.54 10.02
N LEU A 339 10.12 -25.52 10.28
CA LEU A 339 11.43 -25.67 9.64
C LEU A 339 11.39 -26.30 8.25
N TYR A 340 10.28 -26.97 7.89
CA TYR A 340 10.14 -27.65 6.58
C TYR A 340 9.49 -26.80 5.48
N HIS A 341 9.07 -25.57 5.76
CA HIS A 341 8.42 -24.69 4.78
C HIS A 341 9.16 -23.35 4.62
N VAL A 342 10.44 -23.40 4.29
CA VAL A 342 11.15 -22.28 3.65
C VAL A 342 11.47 -22.70 2.23
N PRO A 343 10.64 -22.37 1.22
CA PRO A 343 11.11 -22.35 -0.15
C PRO A 343 11.99 -21.10 -0.34
N PHE A 344 13.18 -21.33 -0.82
CA PHE A 344 14.11 -20.31 -1.31
C PHE A 344 13.50 -19.47 -2.41
#